data_8e59686973f489c15710da7ae554dd51
#
_entry.id   8e59686973f489c15710da7ae554dd51
#
_cell.length_a   1.000
_cell.length_b   1.000
_cell.length_c   1.000
_cell.angle_alpha   90.00
_cell.angle_beta   90.00
_cell.angle_gamma   90.00
#
_symmetry.space_group_name_H-M   'P 1'
#
loop_
_entity.id
_entity.type
_entity.pdbx_description
1 polymer ?
#
loop_
_entity_poly.entity_id
_entity_poly.type
_entity_poly.pdbx_seq_one_letter_code
_entity_poly.pdbx_strand_id
1 'polypeptide(L)'
;MGCFAIAADVPSAPAGGMTLYFKAGPDGTSVGDCPFAHYVRIVLNEKGLEYDLKPSTQDTKPQWLIDFYDGSMPALRHRKECYVESDVIAQYLDFFFQEPPMSDKKRFVAKAQDATDGLFPCIAKYLKHTPDGDEEDEALKVSLVEALSRLEDHLGDESDGERTGPYFVGNGETFTLVDASLAPKLYHMQTGLKGFKGNAIDTAAEFPKLRKYMDSVFSRQSFVDSIYPEETVVWGWSNARTK
;
A
#
# COMPACT_ATOMS: atom_id res chain seq x y z
N MET A 1 9.35 19.55 -8.22
CA MET A 1 9.74 19.49 -9.66
C MET A 1 10.55 18.22 -9.83
N GLY A 2 9.89 17.14 -10.30
CA GLY A 2 10.58 15.86 -10.56
C GLY A 2 11.47 16.01 -11.79
N CYS A 3 12.76 15.73 -11.64
CA CYS A 3 13.67 15.67 -12.78
C CYS A 3 13.30 14.48 -13.66
N PHE A 4 12.81 14.74 -14.87
CA PHE A 4 12.71 13.74 -15.92
C PHE A 4 14.10 13.53 -16.51
N ALA A 5 14.83 12.55 -16.00
CA ALA A 5 16.07 12.11 -16.61
C ALA A 5 15.72 11.14 -17.75
N ILE A 6 15.87 11.56 -18.99
CA ILE A 6 15.80 10.66 -20.15
C ILE A 6 17.11 9.88 -20.20
N ALA A 7 17.11 8.68 -19.65
CA ALA A 7 18.27 7.79 -19.71
C ALA A 7 18.36 7.14 -21.09
N ALA A 8 19.43 7.41 -21.83
CA ALA A 8 19.67 6.92 -23.19
C ALA A 8 19.78 5.38 -23.32
N ASP A 9 20.03 4.67 -22.22
CA ASP A 9 20.29 3.21 -22.20
C ASP A 9 19.23 2.37 -21.46
N VAL A 10 18.07 2.93 -21.15
CA VAL A 10 16.96 2.14 -20.58
C VAL A 10 16.38 1.25 -21.71
N PRO A 11 16.45 -0.10 -21.62
CA PRO A 11 15.90 -0.97 -22.66
C PRO A 11 14.44 -0.63 -22.91
N SER A 12 13.98 -0.47 -24.15
CA SER A 12 12.59 -0.11 -24.43
C SER A 12 11.63 -1.19 -23.91
N ALA A 13 10.59 -0.80 -23.14
CA ALA A 13 9.49 -1.72 -22.85
C ALA A 13 8.90 -2.24 -24.17
N PRO A 14 8.33 -3.46 -24.22
CA PRO A 14 7.59 -3.90 -25.40
C PRO A 14 6.59 -2.82 -25.79
N ALA A 15 6.40 -2.63 -27.09
CA ALA A 15 5.59 -1.53 -27.63
C ALA A 15 4.19 -1.54 -27.00
N GLY A 16 3.92 -0.56 -26.13
CA GLY A 16 2.65 -0.38 -25.42
C GLY A 16 2.56 -1.07 -24.06
N GLY A 17 3.54 -1.91 -23.63
CA GLY A 17 3.49 -2.64 -22.36
C GLY A 17 3.99 -1.85 -21.15
N MET A 18 3.41 -2.14 -20.00
CA MET A 18 3.91 -1.69 -18.70
C MET A 18 4.72 -2.78 -18.02
N THR A 19 5.76 -2.41 -17.28
CA THR A 19 6.53 -3.35 -16.46
C THR A 19 6.68 -2.79 -15.06
N LEU A 20 6.26 -3.54 -14.06
CA LEU A 20 6.39 -3.18 -12.65
C LEU A 20 7.54 -3.97 -12.01
N TYR A 21 8.56 -3.24 -11.56
CA TYR A 21 9.67 -3.77 -10.76
C TYR A 21 9.37 -3.57 -9.28
N PHE A 22 9.57 -4.61 -8.48
CA PHE A 22 9.24 -4.59 -7.06
C PHE A 22 10.03 -5.65 -6.28
N LYS A 23 10.02 -5.54 -4.94
CA LYS A 23 10.70 -6.49 -4.04
C LYS A 23 10.20 -7.91 -4.28
N ALA A 24 11.13 -8.84 -4.50
CA ALA A 24 10.83 -10.27 -4.60
C ALA A 24 10.51 -10.88 -3.23
N GLY A 25 9.77 -11.97 -3.25
CA GLY A 25 9.50 -12.83 -2.11
C GLY A 25 10.72 -13.67 -1.68
N PRO A 26 10.54 -14.60 -0.71
CA PRO A 26 11.63 -15.37 -0.13
C PRO A 26 12.38 -16.26 -1.13
N ASP A 27 11.75 -16.66 -2.22
CA ASP A 27 12.34 -17.48 -3.30
C ASP A 27 13.07 -16.66 -4.37
N GLY A 28 13.08 -15.31 -4.26
CA GLY A 28 13.69 -14.40 -5.21
C GLY A 28 12.92 -14.21 -6.52
N THR A 29 11.78 -14.87 -6.71
CA THR A 29 11.01 -14.91 -7.97
C THR A 29 9.52 -14.62 -7.80
N SER A 30 8.95 -14.93 -6.66
CA SER A 30 7.56 -14.62 -6.33
C SER A 30 7.38 -13.15 -5.94
N VAL A 31 6.12 -12.74 -5.77
CA VAL A 31 5.77 -11.42 -5.26
C VAL A 31 6.18 -11.29 -3.80
N GLY A 32 6.91 -10.22 -3.46
CA GLY A 32 7.31 -9.91 -2.10
C GLY A 32 6.26 -9.13 -1.30
N ASP A 33 6.60 -8.84 -0.06
CA ASP A 33 5.73 -8.28 0.98
C ASP A 33 5.61 -6.74 0.95
N CYS A 34 5.92 -6.07 -0.14
CA CYS A 34 5.93 -4.61 -0.16
C CYS A 34 4.50 -4.02 -0.29
N PRO A 35 3.94 -3.34 0.74
CA PRO A 35 2.61 -2.76 0.67
C PRO A 35 2.50 -1.64 -0.37
N PHE A 36 3.60 -0.94 -0.65
CA PHE A 36 3.66 0.11 -1.66
C PHE A 36 3.59 -0.45 -3.09
N ALA A 37 4.22 -1.61 -3.34
CA ALA A 37 4.09 -2.31 -4.62
C ALA A 37 2.67 -2.91 -4.77
N HIS A 38 2.09 -3.41 -3.70
CA HIS A 38 0.70 -3.91 -3.68
C HIS A 38 -0.29 -2.78 -4.02
N TYR A 39 -0.10 -1.59 -3.46
CA TYR A 39 -0.88 -0.39 -3.82
C TYR A 39 -0.87 -0.13 -5.34
N VAL A 40 0.31 -0.10 -5.96
CA VAL A 40 0.43 0.10 -7.42
C VAL A 40 -0.30 -1.00 -8.20
N ARG A 41 -0.19 -2.27 -7.77
CA ARG A 41 -0.88 -3.40 -8.40
C ARG A 41 -2.40 -3.29 -8.30
N ILE A 42 -2.92 -2.84 -7.16
CA ILE A 42 -4.36 -2.55 -7.00
C ILE A 42 -4.79 -1.50 -8.01
N VAL A 43 -4.05 -0.39 -8.15
CA VAL A 43 -4.39 0.68 -9.10
C VAL A 43 -4.35 0.18 -10.54
N LEU A 44 -3.34 -0.60 -10.93
CA LEU A 44 -3.25 -1.20 -12.27
C LEU A 44 -4.45 -2.12 -12.54
N ASN A 45 -4.83 -2.96 -11.58
CA ASN A 45 -5.97 -3.86 -11.69
C ASN A 45 -7.31 -3.10 -11.76
N GLU A 46 -7.50 -2.05 -10.95
CA GLU A 46 -8.70 -1.18 -11.00
C GLU A 46 -8.87 -0.53 -12.38
N LYS A 47 -7.76 -0.11 -12.98
CA LYS A 47 -7.74 0.49 -14.32
C LYS A 47 -7.84 -0.55 -15.46
N GLY A 48 -7.85 -1.86 -15.14
CA GLY A 48 -7.86 -2.91 -16.16
C GLY A 48 -6.62 -2.91 -17.06
N LEU A 49 -5.48 -2.46 -16.54
CA LEU A 49 -4.24 -2.31 -17.30
C LEU A 49 -3.42 -3.60 -17.26
N GLU A 50 -2.96 -4.05 -18.41
CA GLU A 50 -2.02 -5.17 -18.52
C GLU A 50 -0.60 -4.72 -18.19
N TYR A 51 0.12 -5.51 -17.41
CA TYR A 51 1.51 -5.24 -17.01
C TYR A 51 2.31 -6.50 -16.72
N ASP A 52 3.61 -6.43 -17.01
CA ASP A 52 4.56 -7.48 -16.64
C ASP A 52 5.06 -7.27 -15.21
N LEU A 53 5.13 -8.37 -14.45
CA LEU A 53 5.70 -8.38 -13.10
C LEU A 53 7.19 -8.74 -13.16
N LYS A 54 8.04 -7.94 -12.51
CA LYS A 54 9.48 -8.18 -12.38
C LYS A 54 9.92 -8.14 -10.91
N PRO A 55 9.69 -9.25 -10.17
CA PRO A 55 10.24 -9.39 -8.82
C PRO A 55 11.76 -9.26 -8.87
N SER A 56 12.33 -8.50 -7.94
CA SER A 56 13.77 -8.23 -7.92
C SER A 56 14.31 -8.32 -6.49
N THR A 57 15.43 -9.02 -6.34
CA THR A 57 16.27 -8.99 -5.14
C THR A 57 17.29 -7.86 -5.26
N GLN A 58 18.14 -7.66 -4.26
CA GLN A 58 19.24 -6.70 -4.37
C GLN A 58 20.20 -7.06 -5.53
N ASP A 59 20.42 -8.37 -5.77
CA ASP A 59 21.35 -8.84 -6.77
C ASP A 59 20.75 -8.89 -8.19
N THR A 60 19.42 -8.91 -8.30
CA THR A 60 18.72 -9.01 -9.59
C THR A 60 18.06 -7.70 -10.04
N LYS A 61 18.20 -6.62 -9.28
CA LYS A 61 17.78 -5.28 -9.71
C LYS A 61 18.48 -4.91 -11.02
N PRO A 62 17.73 -4.38 -12.02
CA PRO A 62 18.36 -3.87 -13.23
C PRO A 62 19.37 -2.76 -12.92
N GLN A 63 20.55 -2.81 -13.54
CA GLN A 63 21.61 -1.82 -13.30
C GLN A 63 21.13 -0.38 -13.56
N TRP A 64 20.34 -0.17 -14.64
CA TRP A 64 19.76 1.15 -14.93
C TRP A 64 18.86 1.69 -13.80
N LEU A 65 18.14 0.80 -13.06
CA LEU A 65 17.30 1.22 -11.93
C LEU A 65 18.18 1.70 -10.76
N ILE A 66 19.33 1.08 -10.58
CA ILE A 66 20.32 1.50 -9.56
C ILE A 66 20.94 2.84 -9.98
N ASP A 67 21.43 2.94 -11.23
CA ASP A 67 22.19 4.09 -11.70
C ASP A 67 21.37 5.39 -11.79
N PHE A 68 20.08 5.29 -12.13
CA PHE A 68 19.24 6.47 -12.39
C PHE A 68 18.16 6.73 -11.34
N TYR A 69 17.84 5.74 -10.50
CA TYR A 69 16.74 5.82 -9.54
C TYR A 69 17.10 5.26 -8.15
N ASP A 70 18.40 5.14 -7.85
CA ASP A 70 18.93 4.61 -6.58
C ASP A 70 18.37 3.22 -6.21
N GLY A 71 17.97 2.45 -7.21
CA GLY A 71 17.34 1.14 -7.01
C GLY A 71 15.96 1.19 -6.33
N SER A 72 15.28 2.34 -6.34
CA SER A 72 13.97 2.54 -5.70
C SER A 72 12.90 1.62 -6.30
N MET A 73 12.12 0.98 -5.44
CA MET A 73 10.99 0.11 -5.81
C MET A 73 9.79 0.36 -4.88
N PRO A 74 8.53 0.33 -5.40
CA PRO A 74 8.15 -0.05 -6.76
C PRO A 74 8.63 0.95 -7.81
N ALA A 75 8.93 0.44 -9.02
CA ALA A 75 9.23 1.24 -10.18
C ALA A 75 8.39 0.77 -11.37
N LEU A 76 7.59 1.66 -11.94
CA LEU A 76 6.76 1.39 -13.11
C LEU A 76 7.46 1.94 -14.36
N ARG A 77 7.72 1.06 -15.29
CA ARG A 77 8.18 1.41 -16.61
C ARG A 77 7.05 1.38 -17.61
N HIS A 78 6.80 2.49 -18.29
CA HIS A 78 5.82 2.59 -19.34
C HIS A 78 6.44 3.31 -20.55
N ARG A 79 6.46 2.65 -21.70
CA ARG A 79 7.14 3.15 -22.90
C ARG A 79 8.63 3.41 -22.64
N LYS A 80 9.08 4.68 -22.76
CA LYS A 80 10.47 5.09 -22.54
C LYS A 80 10.71 5.72 -21.16
N GLU A 81 9.67 5.81 -20.33
CA GLU A 81 9.74 6.50 -19.04
C GLU A 81 9.66 5.52 -17.88
N CYS A 82 10.26 5.89 -16.77
CA CYS A 82 10.18 5.16 -15.52
C CYS A 82 9.72 6.10 -14.41
N TYR A 83 8.77 5.62 -13.62
CA TYR A 83 8.22 6.30 -12.45
C TYR A 83 8.57 5.48 -11.22
N VAL A 84 9.08 6.14 -10.20
CA VAL A 84 9.35 5.57 -8.88
C VAL A 84 8.46 6.28 -7.84
N GLU A 85 8.41 5.76 -6.62
CA GLU A 85 7.47 6.14 -5.56
C GLU A 85 6.01 5.80 -5.89
N SER A 86 5.41 4.99 -5.01
CA SER A 86 4.06 4.43 -5.25
C SER A 86 2.99 5.49 -5.48
N ASP A 87 3.04 6.62 -4.78
CA ASP A 87 2.08 7.71 -4.95
C ASP A 87 2.25 8.43 -6.29
N VAL A 88 3.50 8.62 -6.76
CA VAL A 88 3.80 9.19 -8.08
C VAL A 88 3.29 8.26 -9.17
N ILE A 89 3.53 6.95 -9.04
CA ILE A 89 3.05 5.94 -9.99
C ILE A 89 1.52 5.93 -10.03
N ALA A 90 0.86 5.90 -8.88
CA ALA A 90 -0.60 5.87 -8.79
C ALA A 90 -1.25 7.13 -9.38
N GLN A 91 -0.71 8.30 -9.09
CA GLN A 91 -1.17 9.57 -9.68
C GLN A 91 -0.95 9.60 -11.19
N TYR A 92 0.19 9.10 -11.68
CA TYR A 92 0.44 8.96 -13.12
C TYR A 92 -0.62 8.08 -13.78
N LEU A 93 -0.90 6.90 -13.19
CA LEU A 93 -1.90 5.97 -13.72
C LEU A 93 -3.30 6.59 -13.73
N ASP A 94 -3.71 7.26 -12.65
CA ASP A 94 -5.04 7.88 -12.57
C ASP A 94 -5.19 9.07 -13.52
N PHE A 95 -4.14 9.83 -13.75
CA PHE A 95 -4.14 10.97 -14.66
C PHE A 95 -4.22 10.56 -16.14
N PHE A 96 -3.45 9.54 -16.55
CA PHE A 96 -3.40 9.09 -17.95
C PHE A 96 -4.49 8.10 -18.34
N PHE A 97 -4.95 7.28 -17.38
CA PHE A 97 -6.01 6.29 -17.58
C PHE A 97 -7.20 6.68 -16.70
N GLN A 98 -8.02 7.58 -17.20
CA GLN A 98 -9.05 8.26 -16.41
C GLN A 98 -10.20 7.36 -15.96
N GLU A 99 -10.41 6.20 -16.59
CA GLU A 99 -11.49 5.28 -16.25
C GLU A 99 -10.99 3.97 -15.61
N PRO A 100 -11.62 3.53 -14.52
CA PRO A 100 -12.54 4.29 -13.67
C PRO A 100 -11.79 5.40 -12.91
N PRO A 101 -12.43 6.54 -12.56
CA PRO A 101 -11.79 7.58 -11.78
C PRO A 101 -11.50 7.07 -10.36
N MET A 102 -10.28 7.31 -9.86
CA MET A 102 -9.86 6.91 -8.51
C MET A 102 -9.57 8.10 -7.60
N SER A 103 -10.21 9.24 -7.89
CA SER A 103 -10.13 10.46 -7.08
C SER A 103 -11.52 11.00 -6.79
N ASP A 104 -11.64 11.81 -5.75
CA ASP A 104 -12.85 12.52 -5.35
C ASP A 104 -12.54 14.00 -5.16
N LYS A 105 -13.50 14.79 -4.66
CA LYS A 105 -13.29 16.22 -4.37
C LYS A 105 -12.08 16.39 -3.46
N LYS A 106 -11.21 17.33 -3.83
CA LYS A 106 -9.92 17.58 -3.13
C LYS A 106 -10.05 17.66 -1.60
N ARG A 107 -11.14 18.32 -1.10
CA ARG A 107 -11.37 18.45 0.35
C ARG A 107 -11.60 17.10 1.03
N PHE A 108 -12.32 16.17 0.38
CA PHE A 108 -12.58 14.84 0.93
C PHE A 108 -11.32 13.97 0.92
N VAL A 109 -10.53 14.07 -0.17
CA VAL A 109 -9.25 13.38 -0.27
C VAL A 109 -8.29 13.89 0.80
N ALA A 110 -8.17 15.20 0.99
CA ALA A 110 -7.30 15.79 2.02
C ALA A 110 -7.69 15.32 3.43
N LYS A 111 -8.98 15.36 3.78
CA LYS A 111 -9.49 14.88 5.07
C LYS A 111 -9.18 13.40 5.31
N ALA A 112 -9.34 12.56 4.28
CA ALA A 112 -9.03 11.14 4.33
C ALA A 112 -7.51 10.90 4.49
N GLN A 113 -6.67 11.67 3.79
CA GLN A 113 -5.22 11.62 3.93
C GLN A 113 -4.78 12.00 5.34
N ASP A 114 -5.32 13.07 5.92
CA ASP A 114 -5.04 13.49 7.30
C ASP A 114 -5.39 12.37 8.30
N ALA A 115 -6.52 11.68 8.10
CA ALA A 115 -6.90 10.55 8.96
C ALA A 115 -5.94 9.35 8.84
N THR A 116 -5.34 9.13 7.68
CA THR A 116 -4.39 8.03 7.44
C THR A 116 -2.93 8.38 7.77
N ASP A 117 -2.64 9.66 8.04
CA ASP A 117 -1.26 10.11 8.29
C ASP A 117 -0.62 9.41 9.49
N GLY A 118 0.63 9.02 9.34
CA GLY A 118 1.39 8.34 10.38
C GLY A 118 0.99 6.89 10.66
N LEU A 119 -0.08 6.34 10.04
CA LEU A 119 -0.53 4.97 10.31
C LEU A 119 0.56 3.92 10.03
N PHE A 120 1.14 3.92 8.83
CA PHE A 120 2.14 2.90 8.47
C PHE A 120 3.41 2.96 9.33
N PRO A 121 3.96 4.12 9.67
CA PRO A 121 5.01 4.25 10.69
C PRO A 121 4.65 3.63 12.05
N CYS A 122 3.41 3.81 12.55
CA CYS A 122 2.95 3.18 13.80
C CYS A 122 2.91 1.65 13.67
N ILE A 123 2.32 1.14 12.57
CA ILE A 123 2.33 -0.31 12.26
C ILE A 123 3.77 -0.84 12.23
N ALA A 124 4.65 -0.19 11.49
CA ALA A 124 6.02 -0.65 11.30
C ALA A 124 6.84 -0.64 12.61
N LYS A 125 6.70 0.39 13.43
CA LYS A 125 7.39 0.47 14.72
C LYS A 125 6.92 -0.63 15.66
N TYR A 126 5.61 -0.80 15.82
CA TYR A 126 5.06 -1.82 16.71
C TYR A 126 5.40 -3.24 16.26
N LEU A 127 5.26 -3.55 14.97
CA LEU A 127 5.57 -4.89 14.46
C LEU A 127 7.06 -5.22 14.49
N LYS A 128 7.95 -4.24 14.36
CA LYS A 128 9.42 -4.45 14.42
C LYS A 128 9.95 -4.59 15.84
N HIS A 129 9.29 -3.98 16.82
CA HIS A 129 9.81 -3.94 18.19
C HIS A 129 9.94 -5.34 18.78
N THR A 130 11.03 -5.54 19.55
CA THR A 130 11.35 -6.72 20.35
C THR A 130 12.13 -6.29 21.58
N PRO A 131 11.89 -6.89 22.77
CA PRO A 131 10.95 -7.97 23.04
C PRO A 131 9.49 -7.52 23.03
N ASP A 132 8.58 -8.46 22.84
CA ASP A 132 7.14 -8.19 22.89
C ASP A 132 6.70 -8.07 24.38
N GLY A 133 5.83 -7.10 24.68
CA GLY A 133 5.20 -6.93 26.00
C GLY A 133 6.03 -6.17 27.02
N ASP A 134 7.12 -5.51 26.64
CA ASP A 134 7.82 -4.55 27.50
C ASP A 134 7.12 -3.18 27.51
N GLU A 135 7.64 -2.22 28.28
CA GLU A 135 7.06 -0.88 28.40
C GLU A 135 7.05 -0.12 27.05
N GLU A 136 8.09 -0.30 26.24
CA GLU A 136 8.18 0.32 24.91
C GLU A 136 7.18 -0.33 23.94
N ASP A 137 7.02 -1.65 23.96
CA ASP A 137 6.03 -2.37 23.17
C ASP A 137 4.60 -1.89 23.44
N GLU A 138 4.25 -1.71 24.73
CA GLU A 138 2.94 -1.17 25.11
C GLU A 138 2.76 0.29 24.66
N ALA A 139 3.80 1.13 24.73
CA ALA A 139 3.73 2.50 24.23
C ALA A 139 3.53 2.55 22.71
N LEU A 140 4.19 1.66 21.96
CA LEU A 140 4.02 1.54 20.51
C LEU A 140 2.63 1.00 20.14
N LYS A 141 2.09 0.08 20.93
CA LYS A 141 0.71 -0.40 20.78
C LYS A 141 -0.29 0.73 20.99
N VAL A 142 -0.15 1.54 22.02
CA VAL A 142 -1.00 2.72 22.27
C VAL A 142 -0.96 3.67 21.06
N SER A 143 0.23 3.96 20.54
CA SER A 143 0.37 4.82 19.35
C SER A 143 -0.33 4.25 18.11
N LEU A 144 -0.32 2.93 17.93
CA LEU A 144 -1.07 2.27 16.84
C LEU A 144 -2.57 2.35 17.09
N VAL A 145 -3.05 2.09 18.32
CA VAL A 145 -4.45 2.21 18.71
C VAL A 145 -4.98 3.63 18.44
N GLU A 146 -4.22 4.66 18.78
CA GLU A 146 -4.57 6.06 18.48
C GLU A 146 -4.70 6.32 16.96
N ALA A 147 -3.79 5.74 16.16
CA ALA A 147 -3.87 5.85 14.70
C ALA A 147 -5.10 5.12 14.14
N LEU A 148 -5.46 3.96 14.68
CA LEU A 148 -6.67 3.22 14.29
C LEU A 148 -7.94 3.95 14.73
N SER A 149 -7.94 4.60 15.90
CA SER A 149 -9.05 5.43 16.37
C SER A 149 -9.35 6.58 15.40
N ARG A 150 -8.31 7.24 14.83
CA ARG A 150 -8.52 8.27 13.81
C ARG A 150 -9.20 7.72 12.55
N LEU A 151 -8.90 6.49 12.14
CA LEU A 151 -9.58 5.85 11.01
C LEU A 151 -11.04 5.53 11.35
N GLU A 152 -11.30 5.00 12.54
CA GLU A 152 -12.64 4.68 13.02
C GLU A 152 -13.52 5.93 13.10
N ASP A 153 -12.97 7.04 13.65
CA ASP A 153 -13.64 8.33 13.75
C ASP A 153 -13.97 8.90 12.37
N HIS A 154 -13.00 8.85 11.44
CA HIS A 154 -13.21 9.31 10.06
C HIS A 154 -14.32 8.52 9.35
N LEU A 155 -14.36 7.20 9.53
CA LEU A 155 -15.43 6.35 8.98
C LEU A 155 -16.78 6.60 9.63
N GLY A 156 -16.83 7.19 10.82
CA GLY A 156 -18.04 7.58 11.52
C GLY A 156 -18.45 9.05 11.33
N ASP A 157 -17.63 9.83 10.64
CA ASP A 157 -17.87 11.26 10.47
C ASP A 157 -18.83 11.53 9.31
N GLU A 158 -19.98 12.09 9.65
CA GLU A 158 -21.06 12.49 8.72
C GLU A 158 -21.10 14.01 8.48
N SER A 159 -20.08 14.77 8.89
CA SER A 159 -20.04 16.23 8.73
C SER A 159 -20.08 16.71 7.28
N ASP A 160 -19.66 15.86 6.35
CA ASP A 160 -19.68 16.10 4.90
C ASP A 160 -20.90 15.45 4.19
N GLY A 161 -21.84 14.87 4.94
CA GLY A 161 -23.04 14.18 4.47
C GLY A 161 -23.08 12.73 4.93
N GLU A 162 -24.27 12.11 4.79
CA GLU A 162 -24.48 10.71 5.14
C GLU A 162 -23.55 9.79 4.33
N ARG A 163 -22.92 8.84 5.02
CA ARG A 163 -22.09 7.82 4.38
C ARG A 163 -22.98 6.71 3.78
N THR A 164 -22.93 6.57 2.47
CA THR A 164 -23.76 5.65 1.70
C THR A 164 -22.99 4.44 1.16
N GLY A 165 -21.66 4.55 1.07
CA GLY A 165 -20.79 3.50 0.55
C GLY A 165 -19.74 3.01 1.55
N PRO A 166 -19.04 1.92 1.21
CA PRO A 166 -18.10 1.25 2.11
C PRO A 166 -16.69 1.84 2.11
N TYR A 167 -16.35 2.76 1.19
CA TYR A 167 -14.98 3.23 1.00
C TYR A 167 -14.64 4.44 1.88
N PHE A 168 -13.35 4.82 1.92
CA PHE A 168 -12.82 5.72 2.92
C PHE A 168 -13.08 7.20 2.64
N VAL A 169 -13.13 7.61 1.36
CA VAL A 169 -13.22 9.03 0.96
C VAL A 169 -14.67 9.49 0.77
N GLY A 170 -14.99 10.70 1.24
CA GLY A 170 -16.29 11.32 1.05
C GLY A 170 -17.45 10.51 1.64
N ASN A 171 -18.50 10.30 0.86
CA ASN A 171 -19.64 9.47 1.27
C ASN A 171 -19.36 7.95 1.12
N GLY A 172 -18.17 7.57 0.68
CA GLY A 172 -17.75 6.18 0.58
C GLY A 172 -18.19 5.42 -0.68
N GLU A 173 -18.82 6.06 -1.65
CA GLU A 173 -19.31 5.37 -2.86
C GLU A 173 -18.18 5.05 -3.86
N THR A 174 -17.13 5.88 -3.90
CA THR A 174 -16.04 5.75 -4.85
C THR A 174 -14.82 5.11 -4.20
N PHE A 175 -14.31 4.02 -4.80
CA PHE A 175 -12.99 3.49 -4.45
C PHE A 175 -11.90 4.40 -5.02
N THR A 176 -11.03 4.88 -4.16
CA THR A 176 -10.04 5.92 -4.51
C THR A 176 -8.60 5.45 -4.34
N LEU A 177 -7.63 6.28 -4.74
CA LEU A 177 -6.21 6.05 -4.48
C LEU A 177 -5.91 5.95 -2.97
N VAL A 178 -6.70 6.62 -2.12
CA VAL A 178 -6.57 6.51 -0.66
C VAL A 178 -6.90 5.09 -0.20
N ASP A 179 -7.99 4.51 -0.70
CA ASP A 179 -8.39 3.13 -0.40
C ASP A 179 -7.34 2.12 -0.89
N ALA A 180 -6.88 2.30 -2.14
CA ALA A 180 -5.86 1.44 -2.74
C ALA A 180 -4.52 1.48 -1.95
N SER A 181 -4.18 2.64 -1.36
CA SER A 181 -3.00 2.82 -0.51
C SER A 181 -3.19 2.28 0.90
N LEU A 182 -4.39 2.38 1.46
CA LEU A 182 -4.70 2.00 2.85
C LEU A 182 -4.86 0.48 3.00
N ALA A 183 -5.52 -0.18 2.05
CA ALA A 183 -5.81 -1.61 2.12
C ALA A 183 -4.56 -2.50 2.33
N PRO A 184 -3.44 -2.36 1.58
CA PRO A 184 -2.23 -3.13 1.83
C PRO A 184 -1.61 -2.90 3.21
N LYS A 185 -1.68 -1.68 3.73
CA LYS A 185 -1.14 -1.33 5.05
C LYS A 185 -1.93 -2.02 6.17
N LEU A 186 -3.27 -2.04 6.04
CA LEU A 186 -4.15 -2.75 6.98
C LEU A 186 -3.99 -4.26 6.89
N TYR A 187 -3.75 -4.81 5.69
CA TYR A 187 -3.41 -6.22 5.52
C TYR A 187 -2.11 -6.59 6.23
N HIS A 188 -1.07 -5.76 6.11
CA HIS A 188 0.18 -5.92 6.84
C HIS A 188 -0.02 -5.84 8.35
N MET A 189 -0.83 -4.90 8.82
CA MET A 189 -1.17 -4.76 10.23
C MET A 189 -1.86 -6.03 10.76
N GLN A 190 -2.94 -6.45 10.12
CA GLN A 190 -3.71 -7.63 10.55
C GLN A 190 -2.83 -8.89 10.59
N THR A 191 -2.08 -9.13 9.52
CA THR A 191 -1.19 -10.30 9.42
C THR A 191 -0.06 -10.23 10.44
N GLY A 192 0.54 -9.05 10.62
CA GLY A 192 1.64 -8.86 11.59
C GLY A 192 1.17 -8.97 13.05
N LEU A 193 0.00 -8.45 13.40
CA LEU A 193 -0.59 -8.64 14.73
C LEU A 193 -0.83 -10.12 15.03
N LYS A 194 -1.37 -10.86 14.07
CA LYS A 194 -1.56 -12.32 14.18
C LYS A 194 -0.24 -13.05 14.32
N GLY A 195 0.77 -12.69 13.53
CA GLY A 195 2.05 -13.39 13.46
C GLY A 195 3.00 -13.11 14.62
N PHE A 196 2.97 -11.90 15.21
CA PHE A 196 4.00 -11.45 16.15
C PHE A 196 3.46 -10.90 17.47
N LYS A 197 2.22 -10.42 17.52
CA LYS A 197 1.67 -9.69 18.67
C LYS A 197 0.46 -10.39 19.30
N GLY A 198 0.24 -11.67 19.01
CA GLY A 198 -0.83 -12.48 19.62
C GLY A 198 -2.23 -11.89 19.42
N ASN A 199 -2.46 -11.12 18.34
CA ASN A 199 -3.70 -10.36 18.12
C ASN A 199 -4.01 -9.38 19.27
N ALA A 200 -2.99 -8.69 19.79
CA ALA A 200 -3.10 -7.78 20.93
C ALA A 200 -4.06 -6.59 20.73
N ILE A 201 -4.55 -6.39 19.50
CA ILE A 201 -5.59 -5.40 19.13
C ILE A 201 -6.70 -6.16 18.41
N ASP A 202 -7.88 -6.20 19.02
CA ASP A 202 -9.07 -6.80 18.40
C ASP A 202 -9.81 -5.74 17.57
N THR A 203 -9.47 -5.68 16.28
CA THR A 203 -10.06 -4.71 15.37
C THR A 203 -11.58 -4.88 15.21
N ALA A 204 -12.12 -6.06 15.42
CA ALA A 204 -13.57 -6.28 15.32
C ALA A 204 -14.32 -5.73 16.54
N ALA A 205 -13.74 -5.88 17.73
CA ALA A 205 -14.35 -5.40 18.97
C ALA A 205 -14.10 -3.90 19.21
N GLU A 206 -12.87 -3.42 18.90
CA GLU A 206 -12.45 -2.06 19.23
C GLU A 206 -12.77 -1.05 18.11
N PHE A 207 -12.79 -1.49 16.84
CA PHE A 207 -12.92 -0.63 15.65
C PHE A 207 -13.93 -1.21 14.64
N PRO A 208 -15.24 -1.28 14.97
CA PRO A 208 -16.21 -2.00 14.15
C PRO A 208 -16.43 -1.39 12.74
N LYS A 209 -16.34 -0.06 12.58
CA LYS A 209 -16.46 0.57 11.26
C LYS A 209 -15.22 0.32 10.41
N LEU A 210 -14.02 0.40 11.02
CA LEU A 210 -12.77 0.05 10.37
C LEU A 210 -12.77 -1.42 9.97
N ARG A 211 -13.28 -2.32 10.82
CA ARG A 211 -13.40 -3.74 10.47
C ARG A 211 -14.29 -3.95 9.25
N LYS A 212 -15.45 -3.31 9.21
CA LYS A 212 -16.37 -3.36 8.07
C LYS A 212 -15.72 -2.80 6.79
N TYR A 213 -14.98 -1.71 6.91
CA TYR A 213 -14.19 -1.15 5.83
C TYR A 213 -13.14 -2.15 5.31
N MET A 214 -12.37 -2.75 6.21
CA MET A 214 -11.37 -3.76 5.86
C MET A 214 -11.99 -4.95 5.11
N ASP A 215 -13.12 -5.45 5.57
CA ASP A 215 -13.84 -6.54 4.89
C ASP A 215 -14.25 -6.15 3.46
N SER A 216 -14.68 -4.91 3.27
CA SER A 216 -15.07 -4.39 1.96
C SER A 216 -13.90 -4.25 1.00
N VAL A 217 -12.79 -3.67 1.45
CA VAL A 217 -11.61 -3.47 0.56
C VAL A 217 -10.86 -4.77 0.30
N PHE A 218 -10.82 -5.69 1.26
CA PHE A 218 -10.15 -6.99 1.08
C PHE A 218 -10.95 -7.95 0.18
N SER A 219 -12.26 -7.78 0.09
CA SER A 219 -13.11 -8.53 -0.84
C SER A 219 -13.14 -7.95 -2.26
N ARG A 220 -12.57 -6.76 -2.47
CA ARG A 220 -12.55 -6.12 -3.78
C ARG A 220 -11.67 -6.90 -4.76
N GLN A 221 -12.14 -7.09 -5.99
CA GLN A 221 -11.48 -7.94 -6.97
C GLN A 221 -10.02 -7.53 -7.23
N SER A 222 -9.73 -6.23 -7.33
CA SER A 222 -8.38 -5.71 -7.55
C SER A 222 -7.42 -6.04 -6.39
N PHE A 223 -7.92 -6.09 -5.16
CA PHE A 223 -7.15 -6.55 -4.00
C PHE A 223 -6.94 -8.06 -4.05
N VAL A 224 -7.99 -8.84 -4.31
CA VAL A 224 -7.93 -10.31 -4.40
C VAL A 224 -6.95 -10.77 -5.49
N ASP A 225 -6.96 -10.12 -6.66
CA ASP A 225 -6.06 -10.44 -7.78
C ASP A 225 -4.61 -10.01 -7.55
N SER A 226 -4.36 -9.15 -6.56
CA SER A 226 -3.02 -8.62 -6.27
C SER A 226 -2.45 -9.06 -4.93
N ILE A 227 -3.24 -9.73 -4.08
CA ILE A 227 -2.80 -10.19 -2.76
C ILE A 227 -1.66 -11.21 -2.87
N TYR A 228 -0.80 -11.24 -1.88
CA TYR A 228 0.21 -12.26 -1.66
C TYR A 228 -0.06 -12.99 -0.33
N PRO A 229 0.47 -14.21 -0.14
CA PRO A 229 0.20 -15.01 1.07
C PRO A 229 0.60 -14.30 2.38
N GLU A 230 -0.13 -14.57 3.46
CA GLU A 230 0.21 -14.06 4.80
C GLU A 230 1.63 -14.45 5.21
N GLU A 231 2.10 -15.63 4.82
CA GLU A 231 3.45 -16.13 5.09
C GLU A 231 4.53 -15.22 4.48
N THR A 232 4.26 -14.60 3.34
CA THR A 232 5.16 -13.62 2.71
C THR A 232 5.28 -12.36 3.57
N VAL A 233 4.16 -11.87 4.14
CA VAL A 233 4.15 -10.73 5.06
C VAL A 233 4.90 -11.07 6.35
N VAL A 234 4.64 -12.25 6.92
CA VAL A 234 5.33 -12.73 8.13
C VAL A 234 6.83 -12.85 7.88
N TRP A 235 7.24 -13.43 6.76
CA TRP A 235 8.65 -13.49 6.36
C TRP A 235 9.30 -12.11 6.29
N GLY A 236 8.65 -11.15 5.66
CA GLY A 236 9.18 -9.80 5.53
C GLY A 236 9.36 -9.08 6.86
N TRP A 237 8.37 -9.17 7.75
CA TRP A 237 8.49 -8.60 9.10
C TRP A 237 9.49 -9.35 9.96
N SER A 238 9.60 -10.68 9.86
CA SER A 238 10.64 -11.45 10.58
C SER A 238 12.03 -10.91 10.26
N ASN A 239 12.34 -10.68 8.98
CA ASN A 239 13.62 -10.08 8.56
C ASN A 239 13.83 -8.64 9.05
N ALA A 240 12.76 -7.90 9.32
CA ALA A 240 12.83 -6.54 9.81
C ALA A 240 12.98 -6.46 11.36
N ARG A 241 12.56 -7.52 12.09
CA ARG A 241 12.68 -7.64 13.55
C ARG A 241 14.10 -8.05 14.00
N THR A 242 14.85 -8.71 13.14
CA THR A 242 16.20 -9.23 13.44
C THR A 242 17.32 -8.21 13.11
N LYS A 243 16.97 -7.02 12.66
CA LYS A 243 17.89 -5.92 12.34
C LYS A 243 17.79 -4.83 13.39
#